data_78bb8421f2fe31882f53022863531b33
#
_entry.id   78bb8421f2fe31882f53022863531b33
#
_cell.length_a   1.000
_cell.length_b   1.000
_cell.length_c   1.000
_cell.angle_alpha   90.00
_cell.angle_beta   90.00
_cell.angle_gamma   90.00
#
_symmetry.space_group_name_H-M   'P 1'
#
loop_
_entity.id
_entity.type
_entity.pdbx_description
1 polymer ?
#
loop_
_entity_poly.entity_id
_entity_poly.type
_entity_poly.pdbx_seq_one_letter_code
_entity_poly.pdbx_strand_id
1 'polypeptide(L)'
;MKNIRNFSIIAHIDHGKSTLSDRLIQATGLVSDRNFQDQILDNMDIERERGITIKSQTVHLSYKAEDGQTYSLNLIDTPGHVDFTYEVSRALASCEGALLLIDASQGVEAQTLANLYLAVEHNLEIIPVINKIDLPSADIERVKKQIEEDLGLDSETAVLVSAKEGTGIDALLEVIVQKLPSPEGDLNAPLKALIFDSHYDPFRGTIVHVRIIDGKLKPKEKIRFMSNNAAYSIEESGFFEIERASRPGLLAGEVGYIIAGIKTVSDTKCGDTITLTRNPCEKPVTGFTEAKPVVFSSIYPVSSDEYVDLVDALEKLKLNDASLIYEKDSSAALGFGFRCGFLGLLHLEVVQERLEREYGISLIITAPTVSYRLVLNDGSKKIIDNPALYPDPTMIDYTEEPYIKASIIIPDRYMGPVMKLCMERRGINKNYQYLTSNRLEMIFELPLAEVIFDFYDKLKSITQGYGSFDYEMLDHRKSDLVKLDFLINFDRVDALAQLVHRDNAEARARKTCEKLRESIPTQMFKIAIQGAIGGKVIARKTISAFRKDVTAKCYGGDISRKRKLLEKQKKGKKRMKMVGQVMVPQAAFLAVLKTENE
;
A
#
# COMPACT_ATOMS: atom_id res chain seq x y z
N MET A 1 -35.61 -6.21 2.45
CA MET A 1 -34.49 -6.39 1.50
C MET A 1 -34.71 -5.63 0.19
N LYS A 2 -35.90 -5.60 -0.40
CA LYS A 2 -36.16 -4.95 -1.73
C LYS A 2 -35.65 -3.51 -1.84
N ASN A 3 -35.66 -2.76 -0.75
CA ASN A 3 -35.24 -1.35 -0.72
C ASN A 3 -33.79 -1.16 -0.21
N ILE A 4 -32.96 -2.21 -0.19
CA ILE A 4 -31.54 -2.11 0.19
C ILE A 4 -30.68 -2.13 -1.08
N ARG A 5 -29.66 -1.29 -1.14
CA ARG A 5 -28.63 -1.29 -2.17
C ARG A 5 -27.24 -1.20 -1.52
N ASN A 6 -26.43 -2.22 -1.69
CA ASN A 6 -25.06 -2.23 -1.21
C ASN A 6 -24.14 -2.09 -2.41
N PHE A 7 -23.33 -1.06 -2.43
CA PHE A 7 -22.46 -0.76 -3.56
C PHE A 7 -21.16 -0.10 -3.12
N SER A 8 -20.19 -0.21 -3.99
CA SER A 8 -18.89 0.43 -3.84
C SER A 8 -18.61 1.39 -5.00
N ILE A 9 -17.74 2.35 -4.79
CA ILE A 9 -17.19 3.19 -5.87
C ILE A 9 -15.77 2.71 -6.15
N ILE A 10 -15.55 2.24 -7.36
CA ILE A 10 -14.25 1.83 -7.88
C ILE A 10 -13.74 2.84 -8.91
N ALA A 11 -12.51 3.26 -8.78
CA ALA A 11 -11.93 4.32 -9.59
C ALA A 11 -10.42 4.20 -9.70
N HIS A 12 -9.87 4.80 -10.74
CA HIS A 12 -8.44 5.13 -10.76
C HIS A 12 -8.15 6.29 -9.81
N ILE A 13 -6.89 6.44 -9.39
CA ILE A 13 -6.42 7.56 -8.58
C ILE A 13 -6.75 8.88 -9.32
N ASP A 14 -7.16 9.91 -8.59
CA ASP A 14 -7.52 11.23 -9.09
C ASP A 14 -8.76 11.30 -10.01
N HIS A 15 -9.53 10.23 -10.23
CA HIS A 15 -10.80 10.28 -10.97
C HIS A 15 -11.95 10.95 -10.19
N GLY A 16 -11.73 11.28 -8.90
CA GLY A 16 -12.67 12.04 -8.07
C GLY A 16 -13.60 11.17 -7.24
N LYS A 17 -13.14 9.99 -6.82
CA LYS A 17 -13.88 9.04 -5.99
C LYS A 17 -14.38 9.66 -4.68
N SER A 18 -13.48 10.20 -3.83
CA SER A 18 -13.84 10.81 -2.53
C SER A 18 -14.79 11.99 -2.71
N THR A 19 -14.59 12.80 -3.76
CA THR A 19 -15.50 13.92 -4.09
C THR A 19 -16.88 13.41 -4.47
N LEU A 20 -16.99 12.29 -5.20
CA LEU A 20 -18.29 11.70 -5.54
C LEU A 20 -18.97 11.13 -4.29
N SER A 21 -18.24 10.43 -3.42
CA SER A 21 -18.73 9.94 -2.13
C SER A 21 -19.32 11.07 -1.29
N ASP A 22 -18.59 12.19 -1.18
CA ASP A 22 -19.06 13.39 -0.47
C ASP A 22 -20.35 13.95 -1.02
N ARG A 23 -20.49 14.00 -2.36
CA ARG A 23 -21.72 14.49 -3.00
C ARG A 23 -22.92 13.57 -2.79
N LEU A 24 -22.73 12.26 -2.81
CA LEU A 24 -23.80 11.30 -2.48
C LEU A 24 -24.26 11.46 -1.02
N ILE A 25 -23.31 11.64 -0.09
CA ILE A 25 -23.62 11.91 1.32
C ILE A 25 -24.40 13.22 1.48
N GLN A 26 -23.98 14.28 0.80
CA GLN A 26 -24.65 15.58 0.83
C GLN A 26 -26.06 15.51 0.23
N ALA A 27 -26.22 14.90 -0.95
CA ALA A 27 -27.50 14.80 -1.65
C ALA A 27 -28.55 13.99 -0.88
N THR A 28 -28.13 13.00 -0.08
CA THR A 28 -29.05 12.24 0.79
C THR A 28 -29.41 12.97 2.10
N GLY A 29 -28.80 14.14 2.35
CA GLY A 29 -29.11 14.97 3.52
C GLY A 29 -28.54 14.45 4.84
N LEU A 30 -27.61 13.48 4.82
CA LEU A 30 -26.96 12.96 6.02
C LEU A 30 -26.12 14.04 6.71
N VAL A 31 -25.53 14.95 5.93
CA VAL A 31 -24.77 16.12 6.40
C VAL A 31 -25.42 17.39 5.91
N SER A 32 -25.61 18.33 6.82
CA SER A 32 -26.08 19.66 6.43
C SER A 32 -24.96 20.45 5.75
N ASP A 33 -25.32 21.36 4.82
CA ASP A 33 -24.35 22.20 4.10
C ASP A 33 -23.41 23.00 5.02
N ARG A 34 -23.85 23.31 6.26
CA ARG A 34 -23.04 24.03 7.26
C ARG A 34 -21.95 23.19 7.89
N ASN A 35 -22.14 21.87 7.94
CA ASN A 35 -21.23 20.90 8.57
C ASN A 35 -20.47 20.09 7.52
N PHE A 36 -20.67 20.40 6.24
CA PHE A 36 -20.00 19.73 5.15
C PHE A 36 -18.49 20.06 5.17
N GLN A 37 -17.67 19.04 5.08
CA GLN A 37 -16.22 19.11 4.91
C GLN A 37 -15.84 18.24 3.72
N ASP A 38 -14.85 18.66 2.95
CA ASP A 38 -14.33 17.83 1.86
C ASP A 38 -13.66 16.57 2.43
N GLN A 39 -13.78 15.46 1.70
CA GLN A 39 -13.20 14.15 2.07
C GLN A 39 -13.72 13.64 3.44
N ILE A 40 -15.04 13.69 3.62
CA ILE A 40 -15.72 13.31 4.87
C ILE A 40 -15.38 11.88 5.32
N LEU A 41 -15.24 10.95 4.36
CA LEU A 41 -14.93 9.54 4.64
C LEU A 41 -13.44 9.30 4.88
N ASP A 42 -12.56 10.17 4.41
CA ASP A 42 -11.11 10.04 4.60
C ASP A 42 -10.75 10.50 6.04
N ASN A 43 -10.69 9.54 6.97
CA ASN A 43 -10.53 9.81 8.40
C ASN A 43 -9.07 10.05 8.84
N MET A 44 -8.10 9.65 8.03
CA MET A 44 -6.68 9.84 8.33
C MET A 44 -6.17 11.15 7.71
N ASP A 45 -5.32 11.87 8.44
CA ASP A 45 -4.66 13.08 7.91
C ASP A 45 -3.85 12.76 6.65
N ILE A 46 -3.22 11.58 6.61
CA ILE A 46 -2.45 11.09 5.46
C ILE A 46 -3.33 10.92 4.22
N GLU A 47 -4.56 10.42 4.37
CA GLU A 47 -5.52 10.27 3.27
C GLU A 47 -5.85 11.63 2.66
N ARG A 48 -6.14 12.62 3.51
CA ARG A 48 -6.46 13.99 3.10
C ARG A 48 -5.28 14.72 2.45
N GLU A 49 -4.08 14.59 3.02
CA GLU A 49 -2.87 15.22 2.48
C GLU A 49 -2.48 14.65 1.12
N ARG A 50 -2.62 13.34 0.94
CA ARG A 50 -2.25 12.64 -0.30
C ARG A 50 -3.38 12.59 -1.33
N GLY A 51 -4.61 12.91 -0.93
CA GLY A 51 -5.80 12.83 -1.79
C GLY A 51 -6.17 11.41 -2.19
N ILE A 52 -5.82 10.40 -1.38
CA ILE A 52 -6.08 8.98 -1.64
C ILE A 52 -6.77 8.34 -0.45
N THR A 53 -7.75 7.48 -0.71
CA THR A 53 -8.32 6.60 0.31
C THR A 53 -7.37 5.42 0.55
N ILE A 54 -7.02 5.18 1.80
CA ILE A 54 -6.14 4.08 2.23
C ILE A 54 -6.97 2.94 2.81
N LYS A 55 -7.93 3.27 3.67
CA LYS A 55 -8.81 2.29 4.32
C LYS A 55 -10.24 2.41 3.84
N SER A 56 -10.87 1.27 3.57
CA SER A 56 -12.29 1.24 3.20
C SER A 56 -13.17 1.80 4.31
N GLN A 57 -14.11 2.67 3.95
CA GLN A 57 -15.09 3.25 4.86
C GLN A 57 -16.51 2.87 4.41
N THR A 58 -17.38 2.64 5.38
CA THR A 58 -18.78 2.30 5.12
C THR A 58 -19.66 3.41 5.60
N VAL A 59 -20.62 3.84 4.79
CA VAL A 59 -21.64 4.81 5.18
C VAL A 59 -23.02 4.35 4.76
N HIS A 60 -23.95 4.48 5.68
CA HIS A 60 -25.38 4.21 5.45
C HIS A 60 -26.11 5.49 5.11
N LEU A 61 -26.78 5.51 3.96
CA LEU A 61 -27.52 6.65 3.45
C LEU A 61 -29.00 6.27 3.33
N SER A 62 -29.87 7.18 3.71
CA SER A 62 -31.33 7.04 3.52
C SER A 62 -31.75 7.94 2.37
N TYR A 63 -32.27 7.35 1.29
CA TYR A 63 -32.65 8.09 0.08
C TYR A 63 -34.13 7.88 -0.25
N LYS A 64 -34.86 8.98 -0.44
CA LYS A 64 -36.23 8.95 -0.89
C LYS A 64 -36.27 9.11 -2.42
N ALA A 65 -36.51 8.02 -3.13
CA ALA A 65 -36.51 7.97 -4.58
C ALA A 65 -37.80 8.61 -5.19
N GLU A 66 -37.76 8.83 -6.51
CA GLU A 66 -38.90 9.39 -7.28
C GLU A 66 -40.12 8.48 -7.24
N ASP A 67 -39.98 7.17 -7.03
CA ASP A 67 -41.09 6.22 -6.83
C ASP A 67 -41.83 6.41 -5.50
N GLY A 68 -41.35 7.34 -4.66
CA GLY A 68 -41.91 7.66 -3.35
C GLY A 68 -41.49 6.72 -2.22
N GLN A 69 -40.70 5.68 -2.51
CA GLN A 69 -40.15 4.77 -1.51
C GLN A 69 -38.86 5.30 -0.91
N THR A 70 -38.57 4.89 0.32
CA THR A 70 -37.29 5.16 0.95
C THR A 70 -36.37 3.94 0.80
N TYR A 71 -35.18 4.18 0.29
CA TYR A 71 -34.15 3.18 0.10
C TYR A 71 -33.01 3.34 1.12
N SER A 72 -32.49 2.20 1.54
CA SER A 72 -31.31 2.08 2.38
C SER A 72 -30.10 1.83 1.46
N LEU A 73 -29.27 2.83 1.28
CA LEU A 73 -28.09 2.77 0.44
C LEU A 73 -26.86 2.61 1.33
N ASN A 74 -26.15 1.51 1.20
CA ASN A 74 -24.89 1.27 1.91
C ASN A 74 -23.75 1.46 0.92
N LEU A 75 -23.07 2.59 1.03
CA LEU A 75 -21.86 2.89 0.27
C LEU A 75 -20.64 2.34 1.03
N ILE A 76 -19.85 1.52 0.37
CA ILE A 76 -18.55 1.07 0.86
C ILE A 76 -17.49 1.73 0.00
N ASP A 77 -16.86 2.79 0.52
CA ASP A 77 -15.80 3.51 -0.16
C ASP A 77 -14.51 2.70 -0.10
N THR A 78 -13.82 2.54 -1.24
CA THR A 78 -12.66 1.65 -1.39
C THR A 78 -11.41 2.41 -1.80
N PRO A 79 -10.21 1.94 -1.42
CA PRO A 79 -8.97 2.45 -1.98
C PRO A 79 -8.92 2.34 -3.51
N GLY A 80 -8.22 3.27 -4.17
CA GLY A 80 -8.02 3.22 -5.63
C GLY A 80 -6.66 2.67 -6.05
N HIS A 81 -5.74 2.43 -5.12
CA HIS A 81 -4.35 2.06 -5.41
C HIS A 81 -4.14 0.54 -5.42
N VAL A 82 -3.29 0.04 -6.33
CA VAL A 82 -3.00 -1.39 -6.48
C VAL A 82 -2.51 -2.07 -5.20
N ASP A 83 -1.74 -1.39 -4.36
CA ASP A 83 -1.27 -1.93 -3.08
C ASP A 83 -2.41 -2.36 -2.15
N PHE A 84 -3.59 -1.74 -2.32
CA PHE A 84 -4.78 -2.00 -1.48
C PHE A 84 -5.84 -2.88 -2.17
N THR A 85 -5.49 -3.58 -3.25
CA THR A 85 -6.40 -4.48 -3.99
C THR A 85 -7.10 -5.49 -3.07
N TYR A 86 -6.43 -5.95 -2.03
CA TYR A 86 -7.01 -6.84 -1.03
C TYR A 86 -8.18 -6.18 -0.26
N GLU A 87 -8.07 -4.91 0.09
CA GLU A 87 -9.14 -4.14 0.73
C GLU A 87 -10.31 -3.93 -0.22
N VAL A 88 -10.00 -3.62 -1.50
CA VAL A 88 -11.01 -3.49 -2.56
C VAL A 88 -11.81 -4.79 -2.70
N SER A 89 -11.14 -5.94 -2.84
CA SER A 89 -11.80 -7.24 -3.00
C SER A 89 -12.73 -7.57 -1.83
N ARG A 90 -12.33 -7.27 -0.59
CA ARG A 90 -13.17 -7.50 0.60
C ARG A 90 -14.42 -6.61 0.62
N ALA A 91 -14.27 -5.35 0.26
CA ALA A 91 -15.37 -4.41 0.17
C ALA A 91 -16.37 -4.83 -0.92
N LEU A 92 -15.87 -5.20 -2.11
CA LEU A 92 -16.70 -5.66 -3.23
C LEU A 92 -17.49 -6.92 -2.88
N ALA A 93 -16.91 -7.88 -2.16
CA ALA A 93 -17.61 -9.09 -1.72
C ALA A 93 -18.81 -8.81 -0.77
N SER A 94 -18.93 -7.60 -0.24
CA SER A 94 -20.03 -7.18 0.60
C SER A 94 -21.11 -6.38 -0.16
N CYS A 95 -20.93 -6.21 -1.47
CA CYS A 95 -21.78 -5.42 -2.35
C CYS A 95 -22.53 -6.28 -3.37
N GLU A 96 -23.62 -5.75 -3.92
CA GLU A 96 -24.34 -6.25 -5.08
C GLU A 96 -24.03 -5.44 -6.34
N GLY A 97 -23.41 -4.27 -6.20
CA GLY A 97 -23.05 -3.45 -7.35
C GLY A 97 -21.83 -2.56 -7.13
N ALA A 98 -21.33 -2.02 -8.23
CA ALA A 98 -20.21 -1.10 -8.22
C ALA A 98 -20.44 0.07 -9.19
N LEU A 99 -20.10 1.28 -8.75
CA LEU A 99 -19.99 2.44 -9.62
C LEU A 99 -18.58 2.52 -10.16
N LEU A 100 -18.41 2.33 -11.46
CA LEU A 100 -17.12 2.43 -12.14
C LEU A 100 -16.91 3.88 -12.59
N LEU A 101 -16.09 4.63 -11.85
CA LEU A 101 -15.86 6.05 -12.06
C LEU A 101 -14.73 6.27 -13.04
N ILE A 102 -15.00 7.03 -14.10
CA ILE A 102 -14.06 7.34 -15.18
C ILE A 102 -14.00 8.86 -15.36
N ASP A 103 -12.79 9.41 -15.41
CA ASP A 103 -12.55 10.83 -15.67
C ASP A 103 -12.80 11.14 -17.17
N ALA A 104 -13.67 12.11 -17.47
CA ALA A 104 -14.01 12.52 -18.84
C ALA A 104 -12.79 13.03 -19.64
N SER A 105 -11.75 13.51 -18.97
CA SER A 105 -10.53 14.03 -19.61
C SER A 105 -9.44 12.97 -19.79
N GLN A 106 -9.29 12.07 -18.81
CA GLN A 106 -8.26 11.02 -18.84
C GLN A 106 -8.75 9.75 -19.55
N GLY A 107 -9.99 9.36 -19.33
CA GLY A 107 -10.59 8.13 -19.87
C GLY A 107 -10.23 6.88 -19.06
N VAL A 108 -10.26 5.72 -19.72
CA VAL A 108 -9.95 4.43 -19.10
C VAL A 108 -8.46 4.31 -18.82
N GLU A 109 -8.09 3.93 -17.60
CA GLU A 109 -6.74 3.73 -17.10
C GLU A 109 -6.52 2.28 -16.65
N ALA A 110 -5.26 1.84 -16.42
CA ALA A 110 -4.95 0.46 -16.07
C ALA A 110 -5.69 -0.03 -14.81
N GLN A 111 -5.76 0.80 -13.77
CA GLN A 111 -6.49 0.45 -12.55
C GLN A 111 -8.01 0.40 -12.76
N THR A 112 -8.55 1.11 -13.74
CA THR A 112 -9.98 1.01 -14.12
C THR A 112 -10.30 -0.41 -14.59
N LEU A 113 -9.43 -0.97 -15.45
CA LEU A 113 -9.55 -2.35 -15.94
C LEU A 113 -9.37 -3.37 -14.80
N ALA A 114 -8.35 -3.22 -13.98
CA ALA A 114 -8.09 -4.12 -12.86
C ALA A 114 -9.26 -4.15 -11.87
N ASN A 115 -9.79 -2.99 -11.50
CA ASN A 115 -10.94 -2.88 -10.61
C ASN A 115 -12.23 -3.43 -11.25
N LEU A 116 -12.41 -3.25 -12.56
CA LEU A 116 -13.51 -3.85 -13.31
C LEU A 116 -13.47 -5.38 -13.23
N TYR A 117 -12.30 -6.00 -13.48
CA TYR A 117 -12.16 -7.45 -13.38
C TYR A 117 -12.48 -7.98 -11.99
N LEU A 118 -12.04 -7.29 -10.94
CA LEU A 118 -12.40 -7.64 -9.56
C LEU A 118 -13.92 -7.58 -9.33
N ALA A 119 -14.60 -6.54 -9.84
CA ALA A 119 -16.05 -6.43 -9.70
C ALA A 119 -16.77 -7.55 -10.48
N VAL A 120 -16.31 -7.90 -11.66
CA VAL A 120 -16.84 -9.03 -12.45
C VAL A 120 -16.61 -10.36 -11.76
N GLU A 121 -15.45 -10.59 -11.15
CA GLU A 121 -15.14 -11.81 -10.38
C GLU A 121 -16.10 -12.01 -9.20
N HIS A 122 -16.57 -10.90 -8.60
CA HIS A 122 -17.59 -10.90 -7.55
C HIS A 122 -19.03 -10.89 -8.08
N ASN A 123 -19.25 -10.99 -9.40
CA ASN A 123 -20.57 -10.96 -10.06
C ASN A 123 -21.38 -9.69 -9.72
N LEU A 124 -20.74 -8.54 -9.61
CA LEU A 124 -21.43 -7.28 -9.31
C LEU A 124 -22.07 -6.67 -10.55
N GLU A 125 -23.23 -6.01 -10.35
CA GLU A 125 -23.80 -5.12 -11.37
C GLU A 125 -22.97 -3.85 -11.44
N ILE A 126 -22.51 -3.46 -12.66
CA ILE A 126 -21.57 -2.36 -12.85
C ILE A 126 -22.26 -1.21 -13.55
N ILE A 127 -22.25 -0.04 -12.93
CA ILE A 127 -22.77 1.20 -13.49
C ILE A 127 -21.58 2.09 -13.87
N PRO A 128 -21.33 2.34 -15.17
CA PRO A 128 -20.31 3.31 -15.59
C PRO A 128 -20.75 4.73 -15.20
N VAL A 129 -19.82 5.51 -14.65
CA VAL A 129 -20.03 6.92 -14.27
C VAL A 129 -18.91 7.76 -14.86
N ILE A 130 -19.24 8.68 -15.76
CA ILE A 130 -18.27 9.60 -16.38
C ILE A 130 -18.28 10.89 -15.57
N ASN A 131 -17.17 11.15 -14.87
CA ASN A 131 -16.98 12.30 -13.99
C ASN A 131 -16.17 13.41 -14.64
N LYS A 132 -16.19 14.58 -14.01
CA LYS A 132 -15.46 15.79 -14.41
C LYS A 132 -15.89 16.32 -15.79
N ILE A 133 -17.17 16.19 -16.11
CA ILE A 133 -17.75 16.70 -17.37
C ILE A 133 -17.69 18.24 -17.46
N ASP A 134 -17.41 18.93 -16.35
CA ASP A 134 -17.22 20.38 -16.24
C ASP A 134 -15.87 20.87 -16.80
N LEU A 135 -14.90 19.96 -16.98
CA LEU A 135 -13.58 20.35 -17.47
C LEU A 135 -13.60 20.69 -18.96
N PRO A 136 -12.88 21.76 -19.39
CA PRO A 136 -12.74 22.09 -20.81
C PRO A 136 -12.08 21.00 -21.66
N SER A 137 -11.34 20.09 -21.02
CA SER A 137 -10.66 18.93 -21.65
C SER A 137 -11.53 17.67 -21.65
N ALA A 138 -12.77 17.74 -21.15
CA ALA A 138 -13.65 16.58 -21.14
C ALA A 138 -14.05 16.15 -22.56
N ASP A 139 -13.91 14.86 -22.84
CA ASP A 139 -14.28 14.24 -24.12
C ASP A 139 -15.15 13.02 -23.86
N ILE A 140 -16.46 13.30 -23.68
CA ILE A 140 -17.45 12.30 -23.30
C ILE A 140 -17.60 11.21 -24.38
N GLU A 141 -17.63 11.60 -25.66
CA GLU A 141 -17.81 10.66 -26.76
C GLU A 141 -16.64 9.68 -26.87
N ARG A 142 -15.43 10.16 -26.67
CA ARG A 142 -14.24 9.31 -26.62
C ARG A 142 -14.33 8.32 -25.45
N VAL A 143 -14.74 8.79 -24.26
CA VAL A 143 -14.83 7.92 -23.08
C VAL A 143 -15.94 6.90 -23.22
N LYS A 144 -17.10 7.27 -23.77
CA LYS A 144 -18.17 6.33 -24.11
C LYS A 144 -17.68 5.22 -25.03
N LYS A 145 -16.93 5.58 -26.06
CA LYS A 145 -16.34 4.60 -26.98
C LYS A 145 -15.36 3.65 -26.25
N GLN A 146 -14.55 4.17 -25.31
CA GLN A 146 -13.67 3.33 -24.51
C GLN A 146 -14.45 2.39 -23.58
N ILE A 147 -15.57 2.84 -23.01
CA ILE A 147 -16.45 1.99 -22.19
C ILE A 147 -16.96 0.79 -23.00
N GLU A 148 -17.29 0.99 -24.27
CA GLU A 148 -17.74 -0.10 -25.15
C GLU A 148 -16.58 -1.00 -25.62
N GLU A 149 -15.52 -0.40 -26.17
CA GLU A 149 -14.45 -1.13 -26.82
C GLU A 149 -13.48 -1.77 -25.83
N ASP A 150 -13.09 -1.05 -24.74
CA ASP A 150 -12.06 -1.49 -23.81
C ASP A 150 -12.66 -2.25 -22.61
N LEU A 151 -13.85 -1.84 -22.14
CA LEU A 151 -14.49 -2.42 -20.96
C LEU A 151 -15.60 -3.42 -21.30
N GLY A 152 -16.14 -3.38 -22.53
CA GLY A 152 -17.25 -4.25 -22.93
C GLY A 152 -18.56 -3.93 -22.22
N LEU A 153 -18.71 -2.71 -21.70
CA LEU A 153 -19.92 -2.23 -21.02
C LEU A 153 -20.77 -1.36 -21.96
N ASP A 154 -22.08 -1.33 -21.72
CA ASP A 154 -23.00 -0.49 -22.47
C ASP A 154 -22.82 0.99 -22.11
N SER A 155 -22.28 1.79 -23.03
CA SER A 155 -21.97 3.21 -22.83
C SER A 155 -23.22 4.09 -22.70
N GLU A 156 -24.36 3.67 -23.25
CA GLU A 156 -25.62 4.41 -23.12
C GLU A 156 -26.18 4.36 -21.69
N THR A 157 -25.70 3.41 -20.90
CA THR A 157 -26.04 3.30 -19.49
C THR A 157 -25.18 4.17 -18.59
N ALA A 158 -24.13 4.81 -19.14
CA ALA A 158 -23.22 5.63 -18.38
C ALA A 158 -23.87 6.92 -17.86
N VAL A 159 -23.70 7.18 -16.59
CA VAL A 159 -24.22 8.41 -15.95
C VAL A 159 -23.16 9.51 -16.02
N LEU A 160 -23.57 10.68 -16.52
CA LEU A 160 -22.69 11.84 -16.66
C LEU A 160 -22.77 12.70 -15.39
N VAL A 161 -21.64 12.94 -14.72
CA VAL A 161 -21.60 13.72 -13.49
C VAL A 161 -20.44 14.71 -13.45
N SER A 162 -20.63 15.79 -12.70
CA SER A 162 -19.53 16.59 -12.14
C SER A 162 -19.65 16.53 -10.63
N ALA A 163 -18.84 15.69 -10.01
CA ALA A 163 -18.80 15.60 -8.55
C ALA A 163 -18.41 16.95 -7.91
N LYS A 164 -17.56 17.73 -8.58
CA LYS A 164 -17.16 19.06 -8.11
C LYS A 164 -18.35 20.03 -8.08
N GLU A 165 -19.12 20.13 -9.16
CA GLU A 165 -20.23 21.07 -9.30
C GLU A 165 -21.56 20.50 -8.77
N GLY A 166 -21.63 19.19 -8.44
CA GLY A 166 -22.85 18.51 -8.00
C GLY A 166 -23.81 18.16 -9.14
N THR A 167 -23.42 18.31 -10.39
CA THR A 167 -24.26 18.03 -11.56
C THR A 167 -24.42 16.53 -11.75
N GLY A 168 -25.65 16.07 -12.02
CA GLY A 168 -25.95 14.65 -12.33
C GLY A 168 -26.04 13.73 -11.11
N ILE A 169 -25.88 14.23 -9.89
CA ILE A 169 -25.87 13.40 -8.67
C ILE A 169 -27.25 12.80 -8.38
N ASP A 170 -28.34 13.58 -8.52
CA ASP A 170 -29.71 13.07 -8.32
C ASP A 170 -30.06 11.99 -9.35
N ALA A 171 -29.66 12.19 -10.61
CA ALA A 171 -29.85 11.16 -11.65
C ALA A 171 -29.05 9.88 -11.32
N LEU A 172 -27.82 10.02 -10.78
CA LEU A 172 -27.01 8.88 -10.35
C LEU A 172 -27.69 8.10 -9.21
N LEU A 173 -28.26 8.79 -8.20
CA LEU A 173 -29.00 8.16 -7.10
C LEU A 173 -30.22 7.37 -7.62
N GLU A 174 -30.98 7.91 -8.57
CA GLU A 174 -32.09 7.20 -9.19
C GLU A 174 -31.62 5.97 -9.99
N VAL A 175 -30.50 6.07 -10.74
CA VAL A 175 -29.93 4.93 -11.46
C VAL A 175 -29.45 3.84 -10.50
N ILE A 176 -28.85 4.20 -9.37
CA ILE A 176 -28.45 3.26 -8.32
C ILE A 176 -29.67 2.47 -7.82
N VAL A 177 -30.78 3.16 -7.50
CA VAL A 177 -32.00 2.51 -7.01
C VAL A 177 -32.62 1.60 -8.06
N GLN A 178 -32.64 2.01 -9.33
CA GLN A 178 -33.29 1.29 -10.42
C GLN A 178 -32.49 0.09 -10.95
N LYS A 179 -31.18 0.25 -11.10
CA LYS A 179 -30.34 -0.76 -11.75
C LYS A 179 -29.67 -1.74 -10.79
N LEU A 180 -29.21 -1.28 -9.61
CA LEU A 180 -28.57 -2.20 -8.70
C LEU A 180 -29.56 -3.20 -8.13
N PRO A 181 -29.22 -4.50 -8.08
CA PRO A 181 -30.08 -5.51 -7.49
C PRO A 181 -30.20 -5.32 -5.97
N SER A 182 -31.30 -5.75 -5.42
CA SER A 182 -31.44 -5.87 -3.97
C SER A 182 -30.69 -7.11 -3.49
N PRO A 183 -30.15 -7.07 -2.25
CA PRO A 183 -29.50 -8.23 -1.67
C PRO A 183 -30.44 -9.43 -1.56
N GLU A 184 -29.89 -10.62 -1.80
CA GLU A 184 -30.56 -11.88 -1.55
C GLU A 184 -30.35 -12.34 -0.11
N GLY A 185 -31.24 -13.19 0.43
CA GLY A 185 -31.11 -13.77 1.77
C GLY A 185 -32.46 -14.17 2.37
N ASP A 186 -32.43 -15.04 3.39
CA ASP A 186 -33.60 -15.48 4.11
C ASP A 186 -33.58 -14.99 5.57
N LEU A 187 -34.59 -14.17 5.93
CA LEU A 187 -34.77 -13.62 7.29
C LEU A 187 -35.06 -14.70 8.36
N ASN A 188 -35.50 -15.88 7.95
CA ASN A 188 -35.87 -16.97 8.85
C ASN A 188 -34.79 -18.06 8.97
N ALA A 189 -33.78 -17.99 8.11
CA ALA A 189 -32.65 -18.90 8.18
C ALA A 189 -31.78 -18.64 9.44
N PRO A 190 -30.92 -19.58 9.82
CA PRO A 190 -29.88 -19.34 10.82
C PRO A 190 -29.01 -18.14 10.44
N LEU A 191 -28.59 -17.35 11.44
CA LEU A 191 -27.72 -16.20 11.19
C LEU A 191 -26.44 -16.64 10.47
N LYS A 192 -26.18 -15.98 9.35
CA LYS A 192 -24.93 -16.08 8.61
C LYS A 192 -24.49 -14.65 8.25
N ALA A 193 -23.43 -14.19 8.87
CA ALA A 193 -22.87 -12.87 8.63
C ALA A 193 -21.39 -12.96 8.26
N LEU A 194 -20.98 -12.21 7.25
CA LEU A 194 -19.59 -12.10 6.79
C LEU A 194 -18.91 -10.94 7.49
N ILE A 195 -17.70 -11.17 8.04
CA ILE A 195 -16.83 -10.11 8.51
C ILE A 195 -16.03 -9.61 7.32
N PHE A 196 -16.21 -8.36 6.90
CA PHE A 196 -15.44 -7.80 5.80
C PHE A 196 -14.36 -6.81 6.26
N ASP A 197 -14.51 -6.21 7.46
CA ASP A 197 -13.49 -5.38 8.09
C ASP A 197 -13.62 -5.40 9.61
N SER A 198 -12.62 -4.89 10.33
CA SER A 198 -12.67 -4.62 11.76
C SER A 198 -11.68 -3.52 12.14
N HIS A 199 -11.99 -2.78 13.21
CA HIS A 199 -11.05 -1.82 13.79
C HIS A 199 -11.14 -1.84 15.32
N TYR A 200 -10.05 -1.45 15.95
CA TYR A 200 -9.98 -1.39 17.41
C TYR A 200 -10.30 0.02 17.91
N ASP A 201 -11.23 0.09 18.85
CA ASP A 201 -11.58 1.29 19.59
C ASP A 201 -11.07 1.12 21.04
N PRO A 202 -10.25 2.04 21.58
CA PRO A 202 -9.68 1.89 22.94
C PRO A 202 -10.73 1.78 24.05
N PHE A 203 -11.94 2.29 23.83
CA PHE A 203 -13.02 2.33 24.83
C PHE A 203 -14.04 1.19 24.66
N ARG A 204 -14.21 0.69 23.42
CA ARG A 204 -15.24 -0.28 23.05
C ARG A 204 -14.68 -1.66 22.69
N GLY A 205 -13.36 -1.79 22.55
CA GLY A 205 -12.73 -2.97 22.01
C GLY A 205 -12.86 -3.06 20.49
N THR A 206 -12.88 -4.26 19.94
CA THR A 206 -12.99 -4.46 18.50
C THR A 206 -14.40 -4.21 18.00
N ILE A 207 -14.54 -3.29 17.05
CA ILE A 207 -15.75 -3.02 16.28
C ILE A 207 -15.65 -3.81 14.98
N VAL A 208 -16.60 -4.71 14.77
CA VAL A 208 -16.59 -5.64 13.64
C VAL A 208 -17.59 -5.16 12.59
N HIS A 209 -17.13 -4.97 11.37
CA HIS A 209 -17.97 -4.62 10.23
C HIS A 209 -18.53 -5.90 9.61
N VAL A 210 -19.83 -5.96 9.49
CA VAL A 210 -20.52 -7.17 9.07
C VAL A 210 -21.52 -6.92 7.95
N ARG A 211 -21.56 -7.88 7.03
CA ARG A 211 -22.60 -8.04 6.04
C ARG A 211 -23.49 -9.21 6.46
N ILE A 212 -24.77 -8.95 6.74
CA ILE A 212 -25.73 -10.03 7.07
C ILE A 212 -26.18 -10.69 5.76
N ILE A 213 -25.84 -11.95 5.59
CA ILE A 213 -26.26 -12.75 4.43
C ILE A 213 -27.66 -13.33 4.70
N ASP A 214 -27.80 -14.10 5.78
CA ASP A 214 -29.04 -14.74 6.19
C ASP A 214 -29.36 -14.46 7.66
N GLY A 215 -30.64 -14.56 8.00
CA GLY A 215 -31.11 -14.46 9.37
C GLY A 215 -31.21 -13.02 9.89
N LYS A 216 -31.06 -12.91 11.17
CA LYS A 216 -31.11 -11.64 11.91
C LYS A 216 -30.26 -11.71 13.16
N LEU A 217 -29.75 -10.56 13.57
CA LEU A 217 -28.85 -10.40 14.71
C LEU A 217 -29.40 -9.29 15.60
N LYS A 218 -29.39 -9.51 16.92
CA LYS A 218 -29.86 -8.53 17.91
C LYS A 218 -28.86 -8.36 19.05
N PRO A 219 -28.82 -7.19 19.72
CA PRO A 219 -28.08 -7.00 20.96
C PRO A 219 -28.47 -8.05 22.00
N LYS A 220 -27.52 -8.43 22.86
CA LYS A 220 -27.61 -9.46 23.90
C LYS A 220 -27.63 -10.91 23.39
N GLU A 221 -27.68 -11.15 22.09
CA GLU A 221 -27.52 -12.50 21.56
C GLU A 221 -26.06 -12.95 21.64
N LYS A 222 -25.86 -14.27 21.80
CA LYS A 222 -24.53 -14.86 21.85
C LYS A 222 -24.15 -15.35 20.45
N ILE A 223 -23.12 -14.75 19.90
CA ILE A 223 -22.54 -15.12 18.59
C ILE A 223 -21.35 -16.02 18.77
N ARG A 224 -20.98 -16.69 17.68
CA ARG A 224 -19.78 -17.52 17.55
C ARG A 224 -19.11 -17.26 16.21
N PHE A 225 -17.81 -17.10 16.22
CA PHE A 225 -16.97 -17.10 15.03
C PHE A 225 -16.72 -18.53 14.56
N MET A 226 -16.87 -18.79 13.26
CA MET A 226 -16.78 -20.17 12.77
C MET A 226 -15.34 -20.66 12.62
N SER A 227 -14.37 -19.77 12.43
CA SER A 227 -12.96 -20.12 12.23
C SER A 227 -12.29 -20.65 13.52
N ASN A 228 -12.58 -20.03 14.66
CA ASN A 228 -11.91 -20.31 15.95
C ASN A 228 -12.86 -20.78 17.06
N ASN A 229 -14.17 -20.81 16.81
CA ASN A 229 -15.23 -21.12 17.76
C ASN A 229 -15.31 -20.16 18.97
N ALA A 230 -14.63 -19.02 18.94
CA ALA A 230 -14.74 -18.01 19.98
C ALA A 230 -16.19 -17.45 20.04
N ALA A 231 -16.71 -17.29 21.25
CA ALA A 231 -18.10 -16.89 21.44
C ALA A 231 -18.19 -15.62 22.31
N TYR A 232 -18.96 -14.65 21.83
CA TYR A 232 -19.14 -13.35 22.46
C TYR A 232 -20.61 -12.97 22.54
N SER A 233 -20.96 -12.10 23.50
CA SER A 233 -22.30 -11.54 23.59
C SER A 233 -22.31 -10.16 22.95
N ILE A 234 -23.25 -9.91 22.04
CA ILE A 234 -23.39 -8.62 21.38
C ILE A 234 -23.84 -7.57 22.41
N GLU A 235 -23.09 -6.52 22.54
CA GLU A 235 -23.41 -5.36 23.37
C GLU A 235 -24.22 -4.34 22.57
N GLU A 236 -23.77 -4.06 21.34
CA GLU A 236 -24.36 -3.05 20.46
C GLU A 236 -24.29 -3.52 19.00
N SER A 237 -25.25 -3.11 18.21
CA SER A 237 -25.26 -3.24 16.74
C SER A 237 -25.85 -1.98 16.11
N GLY A 238 -25.46 -1.67 14.87
CA GLY A 238 -25.96 -0.48 14.21
C GLY A 238 -25.38 -0.30 12.80
N PHE A 239 -25.68 0.87 12.24
CA PHE A 239 -25.16 1.32 10.97
C PHE A 239 -24.03 2.32 11.16
N PHE A 240 -23.14 2.39 10.19
CA PHE A 240 -22.20 3.49 10.06
C PHE A 240 -22.91 4.60 9.28
N GLU A 241 -23.22 5.67 9.97
CA GLU A 241 -23.46 6.97 9.37
C GLU A 241 -22.15 7.74 9.36
N ILE A 242 -22.10 9.05 9.53
CA ILE A 242 -20.82 9.74 9.78
C ILE A 242 -20.27 9.30 11.14
N GLU A 243 -21.17 9.22 12.12
CA GLU A 243 -20.92 8.58 13.39
C GLU A 243 -21.70 7.25 13.45
N ARG A 244 -21.41 6.44 14.45
CA ARG A 244 -22.13 5.17 14.67
C ARG A 244 -23.57 5.43 15.12
N ALA A 245 -24.52 4.89 14.38
CA ALA A 245 -25.94 4.93 14.72
C ALA A 245 -26.39 3.56 15.27
N SER A 246 -26.63 3.48 16.58
CA SER A 246 -27.09 2.25 17.22
C SER A 246 -28.50 1.86 16.75
N ARG A 247 -28.70 0.54 16.50
CA ARG A 247 -29.96 -0.04 16.02
C ARG A 247 -30.34 -1.27 16.85
N PRO A 248 -31.64 -1.60 16.93
CA PRO A 248 -32.14 -2.74 17.71
C PRO A 248 -31.75 -4.10 17.13
N GLY A 249 -31.02 -4.14 16.03
CA GLY A 249 -30.52 -5.33 15.36
C GLY A 249 -30.23 -5.07 13.89
N LEU A 250 -29.66 -6.08 13.24
CA LEU A 250 -29.38 -6.12 11.81
C LEU A 250 -30.13 -7.30 11.17
N LEU A 251 -30.58 -7.11 9.95
CA LEU A 251 -31.38 -8.07 9.18
C LEU A 251 -30.59 -8.55 7.95
N ALA A 252 -31.00 -9.71 7.39
CA ALA A 252 -30.46 -10.19 6.13
C ALA A 252 -30.50 -9.09 5.06
N GLY A 253 -29.39 -8.92 4.35
CA GLY A 253 -29.20 -7.88 3.37
C GLY A 253 -28.52 -6.61 3.88
N GLU A 254 -28.48 -6.36 5.17
CA GLU A 254 -27.92 -5.13 5.74
C GLU A 254 -26.42 -5.22 5.95
N VAL A 255 -25.74 -4.09 5.81
CA VAL A 255 -24.36 -3.84 6.17
C VAL A 255 -24.33 -2.96 7.41
N GLY A 256 -23.51 -3.31 8.41
CA GLY A 256 -23.44 -2.55 9.64
C GLY A 256 -22.28 -2.99 10.54
N TYR A 257 -22.36 -2.65 11.82
CA TYR A 257 -21.36 -3.03 12.80
C TYR A 257 -21.94 -3.78 13.98
N ILE A 258 -21.07 -4.52 14.66
CA ILE A 258 -21.33 -5.10 15.97
C ILE A 258 -20.19 -4.78 16.94
N ILE A 259 -20.54 -4.59 18.21
CA ILE A 259 -19.62 -4.48 19.34
C ILE A 259 -19.99 -5.61 20.30
N ALA A 260 -18.99 -6.41 20.71
CA ALA A 260 -19.21 -7.57 21.58
C ALA A 260 -18.11 -7.73 22.64
N GLY A 261 -17.46 -6.63 23.05
CA GLY A 261 -16.40 -6.63 24.08
C GLY A 261 -15.19 -7.49 23.72
N ILE A 262 -14.90 -7.64 22.42
CA ILE A 262 -13.80 -8.47 21.91
C ILE A 262 -12.48 -7.74 22.16
N LYS A 263 -11.65 -8.31 23.01
CA LYS A 263 -10.33 -7.75 23.37
C LYS A 263 -9.21 -8.25 22.48
N THR A 264 -9.38 -9.43 21.90
CA THR A 264 -8.39 -10.10 21.06
C THR A 264 -8.79 -9.95 19.60
N VAL A 265 -8.14 -9.02 18.89
CA VAL A 265 -8.48 -8.74 17.47
C VAL A 265 -8.22 -9.93 16.56
N SER A 266 -7.25 -10.77 16.87
CA SER A 266 -7.03 -12.03 16.14
C SER A 266 -8.26 -12.96 16.08
N ASP A 267 -9.25 -12.75 16.96
CA ASP A 267 -10.49 -13.51 16.94
C ASP A 267 -11.48 -12.99 15.87
N THR A 268 -11.28 -11.78 15.36
CA THR A 268 -12.13 -11.14 14.34
C THR A 268 -11.48 -11.14 12.97
N LYS A 269 -11.15 -12.32 12.48
CA LYS A 269 -10.50 -12.47 11.19
C LYS A 269 -11.43 -12.03 10.07
N CYS A 270 -10.96 -11.12 9.19
CA CYS A 270 -11.69 -10.75 7.99
C CYS A 270 -11.92 -11.99 7.10
N GLY A 271 -13.14 -12.12 6.56
CA GLY A 271 -13.58 -13.28 5.80
C GLY A 271 -14.16 -14.40 6.67
N ASP A 272 -14.14 -14.30 8.01
CA ASP A 272 -14.79 -15.26 8.88
C ASP A 272 -16.32 -15.06 8.89
N THR A 273 -17.00 -16.12 9.30
CA THR A 273 -18.46 -16.15 9.39
C THR A 273 -18.90 -16.07 10.85
N ILE A 274 -19.82 -15.17 11.13
CA ILE A 274 -20.49 -15.07 12.41
C ILE A 274 -21.84 -15.79 12.33
N THR A 275 -22.11 -16.62 13.35
CA THR A 275 -23.41 -17.29 13.54
C THR A 275 -23.89 -17.21 14.97
N LEU A 276 -25.18 -17.50 15.23
CA LEU A 276 -25.70 -17.59 16.60
C LEU A 276 -25.30 -18.90 17.27
N THR A 277 -24.85 -18.85 18.52
CA THR A 277 -24.49 -20.04 19.30
C THR A 277 -25.67 -21.02 19.47
N ARG A 278 -26.90 -20.50 19.60
CA ARG A 278 -28.12 -21.30 19.82
C ARG A 278 -28.66 -21.99 18.57
N ASN A 279 -28.40 -21.40 17.39
CA ASN A 279 -28.87 -21.90 16.10
C ASN A 279 -27.82 -21.59 15.04
N PRO A 280 -26.71 -22.36 15.01
CA PRO A 280 -25.60 -22.09 14.11
C PRO A 280 -25.94 -22.45 12.66
N CYS A 281 -25.40 -21.67 11.71
CA CYS A 281 -25.43 -22.06 10.29
C CYS A 281 -24.49 -23.26 10.06
N GLU A 282 -24.83 -24.09 9.09
CA GLU A 282 -24.06 -25.33 8.79
C GLU A 282 -22.75 -25.05 8.06
N LYS A 283 -22.77 -24.08 7.13
CA LYS A 283 -21.61 -23.79 6.26
C LYS A 283 -21.19 -22.32 6.41
N PRO A 284 -19.88 -22.05 6.51
CA PRO A 284 -19.40 -20.67 6.47
C PRO A 284 -19.68 -20.03 5.11
N VAL A 285 -19.60 -18.71 5.08
CA VAL A 285 -19.49 -17.94 3.82
C VAL A 285 -18.11 -18.25 3.23
N THR A 286 -17.99 -18.25 1.90
CA THR A 286 -16.66 -18.33 1.26
C THR A 286 -15.84 -17.15 1.74
N GLY A 287 -14.77 -17.45 2.46
CA GLY A 287 -13.87 -16.44 3.05
C GLY A 287 -12.94 -15.80 2.02
N PHE A 288 -12.21 -14.80 2.45
CA PHE A 288 -11.19 -14.14 1.63
C PHE A 288 -9.88 -14.90 1.64
N THR A 289 -9.16 -14.82 0.52
CA THR A 289 -7.76 -15.24 0.47
C THR A 289 -6.95 -14.30 1.38
N GLU A 290 -6.05 -14.84 2.19
CA GLU A 290 -5.17 -14.00 3.03
C GLU A 290 -4.26 -13.14 2.16
N ALA A 291 -4.13 -11.87 2.52
CA ALA A 291 -3.18 -10.98 1.87
C ALA A 291 -1.75 -11.48 2.14
N LYS A 292 -0.99 -11.66 1.07
CA LYS A 292 0.42 -12.04 1.18
C LYS A 292 1.28 -10.82 0.96
N PRO A 293 2.20 -10.49 1.87
CA PRO A 293 3.11 -9.39 1.66
C PRO A 293 4.04 -9.68 0.48
N VAL A 294 4.32 -8.66 -0.28
CA VAL A 294 5.20 -8.71 -1.45
C VAL A 294 6.47 -7.88 -1.27
N VAL A 295 6.43 -6.90 -0.39
CA VAL A 295 7.54 -6.00 -0.04
C VAL A 295 7.90 -6.19 1.43
N PHE A 296 9.18 -6.30 1.72
CA PHE A 296 9.70 -6.49 3.08
C PHE A 296 10.72 -5.41 3.41
N SER A 297 10.62 -4.86 4.61
CA SER A 297 11.61 -3.91 5.14
C SER A 297 11.77 -4.10 6.64
N SER A 298 12.95 -3.81 7.16
CA SER A 298 13.14 -3.81 8.61
C SER A 298 13.00 -2.39 9.15
N ILE A 299 12.32 -2.26 10.28
CA ILE A 299 12.04 -1.02 10.98
C ILE A 299 12.75 -1.05 12.32
N TYR A 300 13.57 -0.05 12.59
CA TYR A 300 14.31 0.12 13.84
C TYR A 300 14.01 1.49 14.44
N PRO A 301 13.89 1.61 15.76
CA PRO A 301 13.80 2.92 16.40
C PRO A 301 15.18 3.62 16.33
N VAL A 302 15.17 4.95 16.23
CA VAL A 302 16.43 5.74 16.26
C VAL A 302 17.13 5.62 17.60
N SER A 303 16.35 5.61 18.70
CA SER A 303 16.84 5.36 20.05
C SER A 303 16.46 3.96 20.51
N SER A 304 17.41 3.21 21.07
CA SER A 304 17.13 1.88 21.64
C SER A 304 16.10 1.89 22.75
N ASP A 305 15.93 3.02 23.44
CA ASP A 305 14.95 3.19 24.51
C ASP A 305 13.51 3.18 23.98
N GLU A 306 13.29 3.57 22.72
CA GLU A 306 11.98 3.58 22.04
C GLU A 306 11.54 2.19 21.52
N TYR A 307 12.35 1.13 21.74
CA TYR A 307 12.01 -0.22 21.27
C TYR A 307 10.69 -0.75 21.86
N VAL A 308 10.43 -0.50 23.14
CA VAL A 308 9.18 -0.95 23.79
C VAL A 308 7.99 -0.20 23.20
N ASP A 309 8.13 1.11 22.98
CA ASP A 309 7.09 1.92 22.37
C ASP A 309 6.79 1.47 20.94
N LEU A 310 7.83 1.07 20.18
CA LEU A 310 7.66 0.51 18.82
C LEU A 310 6.92 -0.84 18.84
N VAL A 311 7.16 -1.71 19.83
CA VAL A 311 6.39 -2.95 20.03
C VAL A 311 4.91 -2.62 20.18
N ASP A 312 4.58 -1.75 21.13
CA ASP A 312 3.20 -1.37 21.46
C ASP A 312 2.51 -0.69 20.26
N ALA A 313 3.25 0.16 19.52
CA ALA A 313 2.73 0.83 18.34
C ALA A 313 2.40 -0.15 17.20
N LEU A 314 3.30 -1.09 16.92
CA LEU A 314 3.08 -2.13 15.89
C LEU A 314 1.93 -3.05 16.27
N GLU A 315 1.78 -3.43 17.55
CA GLU A 315 0.64 -4.21 18.01
C GLU A 315 -0.67 -3.46 17.79
N LYS A 316 -0.76 -2.19 18.17
CA LYS A 316 -1.95 -1.34 17.94
C LYS A 316 -2.23 -1.13 16.46
N LEU A 317 -1.19 -0.90 15.66
CA LEU A 317 -1.35 -0.70 14.22
C LEU A 317 -1.90 -1.96 13.55
N LYS A 318 -1.39 -3.14 13.91
CA LYS A 318 -1.87 -4.43 13.40
C LYS A 318 -3.34 -4.71 13.73
N LEU A 319 -3.87 -4.14 14.82
CA LEU A 319 -5.28 -4.24 15.15
C LEU A 319 -6.18 -3.57 14.10
N ASN A 320 -5.66 -2.53 13.43
CA ASN A 320 -6.37 -1.77 12.43
C ASN A 320 -5.96 -2.09 10.99
N ASP A 321 -4.89 -2.87 10.84
CA ASP A 321 -4.33 -3.28 9.55
C ASP A 321 -3.98 -4.77 9.57
N ALA A 322 -4.93 -5.59 9.15
CA ALA A 322 -4.79 -7.05 9.15
C ALA A 322 -3.73 -7.55 8.15
N SER A 323 -3.34 -6.72 7.17
CA SER A 323 -2.37 -7.07 6.13
C SER A 323 -0.92 -6.90 6.61
N LEU A 324 -0.69 -6.09 7.66
CA LEU A 324 0.63 -5.89 8.24
C LEU A 324 1.10 -7.15 8.97
N ILE A 325 2.21 -7.70 8.54
CA ILE A 325 2.91 -8.76 9.26
C ILE A 325 4.26 -8.25 9.75
N TYR A 326 4.67 -8.69 10.93
CA TYR A 326 5.97 -8.34 11.47
C TYR A 326 6.52 -9.46 12.37
N GLU A 327 7.84 -9.57 12.39
CA GLU A 327 8.59 -10.46 13.26
C GLU A 327 9.79 -9.72 13.86
N LYS A 328 10.31 -10.21 14.97
CA LYS A 328 11.47 -9.60 15.62
C LYS A 328 12.69 -9.70 14.72
N ASP A 329 13.40 -8.61 14.58
CA ASP A 329 14.65 -8.51 13.84
C ASP A 329 15.74 -7.86 14.70
N SER A 330 17.00 -8.08 14.36
CA SER A 330 18.13 -7.47 15.03
C SER A 330 19.26 -7.18 14.04
N SER A 331 19.82 -5.99 14.16
CA SER A 331 20.96 -5.55 13.37
C SER A 331 22.15 -5.27 14.31
N ALA A 332 23.32 -5.72 13.91
CA ALA A 332 24.53 -5.39 14.66
C ALA A 332 24.82 -3.88 14.70
N ALA A 333 24.33 -3.15 13.68
CA ALA A 333 24.52 -1.70 13.57
C ALA A 333 23.41 -0.89 14.23
N LEU A 334 22.15 -1.38 14.23
CA LEU A 334 20.95 -0.62 14.61
C LEU A 334 20.27 -1.16 15.89
N GLY A 335 20.69 -2.32 16.39
CA GLY A 335 20.10 -2.95 17.57
C GLY A 335 18.85 -3.75 17.26
N PHE A 336 17.86 -3.73 18.15
CA PHE A 336 16.62 -4.47 18.02
C PHE A 336 15.57 -3.69 17.23
N GLY A 337 14.82 -4.39 16.38
CA GLY A 337 13.76 -3.85 15.55
C GLY A 337 12.80 -4.95 15.08
N PHE A 338 12.13 -4.69 13.98
CA PHE A 338 11.16 -5.62 13.40
C PHE A 338 11.36 -5.74 11.89
N ARG A 339 11.29 -6.95 11.39
CA ARG A 339 11.12 -7.25 9.97
C ARG A 339 9.64 -7.23 9.64
N CYS A 340 9.23 -6.31 8.78
CA CYS A 340 7.83 -6.10 8.41
C CYS A 340 7.60 -6.49 6.96
N GLY A 341 6.42 -7.06 6.69
CA GLY A 341 5.93 -7.35 5.35
C GLY A 341 4.74 -6.46 5.00
N PHE A 342 4.76 -5.93 3.79
CA PHE A 342 3.81 -4.94 3.27
C PHE A 342 3.22 -5.40 1.94
N LEU A 343 2.03 -4.89 1.61
CA LEU A 343 1.36 -5.17 0.34
C LEU A 343 2.06 -4.49 -0.85
N GLY A 344 2.73 -3.37 -0.61
CA GLY A 344 3.46 -2.60 -1.60
C GLY A 344 4.24 -1.45 -0.95
N LEU A 345 4.79 -0.55 -1.77
CA LEU A 345 5.55 0.60 -1.27
C LEU A 345 4.69 1.64 -0.60
N LEU A 346 3.53 1.96 -1.17
CA LEU A 346 2.61 2.93 -0.57
C LEU A 346 2.14 2.45 0.80
N HIS A 347 1.89 1.14 0.94
CA HIS A 347 1.56 0.56 2.24
C HIS A 347 2.71 0.73 3.26
N LEU A 348 3.97 0.50 2.84
CA LEU A 348 5.15 0.74 3.69
C LEU A 348 5.23 2.21 4.14
N GLU A 349 5.06 3.16 3.21
CA GLU A 349 5.10 4.59 3.51
C GLU A 349 3.99 5.00 4.48
N VAL A 350 2.77 4.50 4.28
CA VAL A 350 1.63 4.76 5.16
C VAL A 350 1.91 4.24 6.57
N VAL A 351 2.40 3.01 6.71
CA VAL A 351 2.75 2.43 8.01
C VAL A 351 3.86 3.24 8.69
N GLN A 352 4.88 3.65 7.95
CA GLN A 352 5.94 4.53 8.46
C GLN A 352 5.38 5.85 8.99
N GLU A 353 4.63 6.58 8.16
CA GLU A 353 4.08 7.88 8.56
C GLU A 353 3.13 7.76 9.75
N ARG A 354 2.34 6.70 9.83
CA ARG A 354 1.48 6.43 10.98
C ARG A 354 2.28 6.19 12.26
N LEU A 355 3.34 5.37 12.20
CA LEU A 355 4.22 5.15 13.35
C LEU A 355 4.91 6.44 13.81
N GLU A 356 5.33 7.30 12.88
CA GLU A 356 5.98 8.56 13.19
C GLU A 356 4.98 9.62 13.72
N ARG A 357 3.79 9.76 13.11
CA ARG A 357 2.82 10.82 13.44
C ARG A 357 1.88 10.45 14.59
N GLU A 358 1.30 9.23 14.56
CA GLU A 358 0.31 8.81 15.56
C GLU A 358 0.97 8.37 16.87
N TYR A 359 2.18 7.79 16.80
CA TYR A 359 2.88 7.24 17.96
C TYR A 359 4.14 8.02 18.35
N GLY A 360 4.58 8.97 17.52
CA GLY A 360 5.72 9.86 17.83
C GLY A 360 7.08 9.16 17.83
N ILE A 361 7.21 8.02 17.15
CA ILE A 361 8.42 7.20 17.15
C ILE A 361 9.29 7.59 15.95
N SER A 362 10.56 7.93 16.20
CA SER A 362 11.51 8.17 15.11
C SER A 362 12.09 6.86 14.58
N LEU A 363 11.98 6.62 13.27
CA LEU A 363 12.26 5.31 12.68
C LEU A 363 13.46 5.34 11.71
N ILE A 364 14.20 4.24 11.67
CA ILE A 364 15.13 3.90 10.61
C ILE A 364 14.55 2.73 9.83
N ILE A 365 14.32 2.93 8.53
CA ILE A 365 13.77 1.92 7.63
C ILE A 365 14.86 1.45 6.69
N THR A 366 15.02 0.14 6.54
CA THR A 366 15.95 -0.44 5.58
C THR A 366 15.40 -0.39 4.16
N ALA A 367 16.26 -0.57 3.17
CA ALA A 367 15.82 -0.66 1.78
C ALA A 367 14.78 -1.79 1.61
N PRO A 368 13.64 -1.51 0.93
CA PRO A 368 12.63 -2.53 0.68
C PRO A 368 13.21 -3.66 -0.20
N THR A 369 12.79 -4.86 0.10
CA THR A 369 13.22 -6.09 -0.58
C THR A 369 12.01 -6.96 -0.91
N VAL A 370 12.22 -7.95 -1.77
CA VAL A 370 11.23 -8.97 -2.10
C VAL A 370 11.57 -10.29 -1.43
N SER A 371 10.65 -11.24 -1.47
CA SER A 371 10.89 -12.61 -1.02
C SER A 371 11.60 -13.41 -2.13
N TYR A 372 12.79 -13.93 -1.82
CA TYR A 372 13.59 -14.77 -2.72
C TYR A 372 13.49 -16.23 -2.32
N ARG A 373 13.54 -17.14 -3.28
CA ARG A 373 13.63 -18.58 -3.03
C ARG A 373 15.05 -19.05 -3.34
N LEU A 374 15.69 -19.67 -2.37
CA LEU A 374 17.00 -20.29 -2.52
C LEU A 374 16.83 -21.79 -2.65
N VAL A 375 17.54 -22.39 -3.57
CA VAL A 375 17.78 -23.82 -3.64
C VAL A 375 19.23 -24.07 -3.25
N LEU A 376 19.44 -24.81 -2.17
CA LEU A 376 20.78 -25.12 -1.66
C LEU A 376 21.32 -26.38 -2.33
N ASN A 377 22.64 -26.59 -2.25
CA ASN A 377 23.31 -27.75 -2.86
C ASN A 377 22.84 -29.10 -2.34
N ASP A 378 22.22 -29.14 -1.14
CA ASP A 378 21.58 -30.33 -0.57
C ASP A 378 20.15 -30.57 -1.07
N GLY A 379 19.64 -29.72 -1.97
CA GLY A 379 18.29 -29.75 -2.52
C GLY A 379 17.24 -29.10 -1.63
N SER A 380 17.58 -28.62 -0.46
CA SER A 380 16.64 -27.91 0.43
C SER A 380 16.26 -26.55 -0.16
N LYS A 381 15.00 -26.13 0.07
CA LYS A 381 14.47 -24.85 -0.37
C LYS A 381 14.30 -23.93 0.84
N LYS A 382 14.80 -22.70 0.73
CA LYS A 382 14.69 -21.69 1.76
C LYS A 382 14.12 -20.40 1.17
N ILE A 383 13.19 -19.77 1.89
CA ILE A 383 12.69 -18.44 1.54
C ILE A 383 13.48 -17.42 2.33
N ILE A 384 13.94 -16.37 1.67
CA ILE A 384 14.68 -15.28 2.29
C ILE A 384 14.08 -13.95 1.79
N ASP A 385 13.71 -13.11 2.72
CA ASP A 385 13.27 -11.74 2.50
C ASP A 385 14.28 -10.70 3.03
N ASN A 386 15.14 -11.11 3.98
CA ASN A 386 16.21 -10.29 4.53
C ASN A 386 17.56 -10.59 3.87
N PRO A 387 18.15 -9.66 3.08
CA PRO A 387 19.45 -9.84 2.44
C PRO A 387 20.61 -10.13 3.41
N ALA A 388 20.50 -9.67 4.67
CA ALA A 388 21.53 -9.94 5.67
C ALA A 388 21.68 -11.44 5.95
N LEU A 389 20.58 -12.20 5.85
CA LEU A 389 20.53 -13.65 6.09
C LEU A 389 20.88 -14.50 4.87
N TYR A 390 21.30 -13.88 3.75
CA TYR A 390 21.70 -14.61 2.55
C TYR A 390 22.93 -15.49 2.83
N PRO A 391 22.87 -16.82 2.59
CA PRO A 391 23.96 -17.74 2.90
C PRO A 391 25.23 -17.49 2.08
N ASP A 392 26.29 -18.20 2.43
CA ASP A 392 27.49 -18.19 1.60
C ASP A 392 27.16 -18.71 0.18
N PRO A 393 27.59 -18.01 -0.89
CA PRO A 393 27.33 -18.42 -2.27
C PRO A 393 27.73 -19.86 -2.61
N THR A 394 28.71 -20.42 -1.89
CA THR A 394 29.16 -21.82 -2.08
C THR A 394 28.12 -22.86 -1.64
N MET A 395 27.16 -22.47 -0.82
CA MET A 395 26.07 -23.35 -0.34
C MET A 395 24.84 -23.32 -1.25
N ILE A 396 24.78 -22.38 -2.20
CA ILE A 396 23.61 -22.11 -3.04
C ILE A 396 23.82 -22.73 -4.41
N ASP A 397 22.86 -23.55 -4.86
CA ASP A 397 22.81 -24.04 -6.23
C ASP A 397 22.28 -22.92 -7.16
N TYR A 398 21.09 -22.36 -6.84
CA TYR A 398 20.56 -21.19 -7.53
C TYR A 398 19.58 -20.41 -6.66
N THR A 399 19.33 -19.17 -7.08
CA THR A 399 18.34 -18.27 -6.45
C THR A 399 17.22 -17.97 -7.44
N GLU A 400 15.99 -17.94 -6.96
CA GLU A 400 14.82 -17.50 -7.73
C GLU A 400 14.30 -16.18 -7.16
N GLU A 401 13.95 -15.26 -8.07
CA GLU A 401 13.30 -13.97 -7.74
C GLU A 401 11.86 -13.93 -8.26
N PRO A 402 10.95 -13.22 -7.57
CA PRO A 402 9.56 -13.07 -8.02
C PRO A 402 9.47 -12.19 -9.26
N TYR A 403 8.66 -12.60 -10.21
CA TYR A 403 8.31 -11.86 -11.42
C TYR A 403 6.88 -11.36 -11.36
N ILE A 404 6.62 -10.27 -12.04
CA ILE A 404 5.29 -9.69 -12.24
C ILE A 404 4.98 -9.60 -13.74
N LYS A 405 3.68 -9.69 -14.07
CA LYS A 405 3.14 -9.28 -15.35
C LYS A 405 2.66 -7.85 -15.20
N ALA A 406 3.37 -6.93 -15.80
CA ALA A 406 3.09 -5.51 -15.78
C ALA A 406 2.26 -5.10 -16.98
N SER A 407 1.14 -4.43 -16.75
CA SER A 407 0.34 -3.73 -17.76
C SER A 407 0.62 -2.23 -17.65
N ILE A 408 1.10 -1.64 -18.75
CA ILE A 408 1.49 -0.23 -18.83
C ILE A 408 0.69 0.43 -19.94
N ILE A 409 -0.22 1.33 -19.59
CA ILE A 409 -1.02 2.07 -20.58
C ILE A 409 -0.44 3.47 -20.73
N ILE A 410 -0.09 3.83 -21.95
CA ILE A 410 0.57 5.10 -22.28
C ILE A 410 0.07 5.68 -23.62
N PRO A 411 0.18 6.99 -23.83
CA PRO A 411 0.11 7.55 -25.17
C PRO A 411 1.24 7.01 -26.07
N ASP A 412 0.94 6.72 -27.34
CA ASP A 412 1.83 6.06 -28.32
C ASP A 412 3.20 6.76 -28.45
N ARG A 413 3.23 8.09 -28.36
CA ARG A 413 4.46 8.91 -28.42
C ARG A 413 5.51 8.55 -27.36
N TYR A 414 5.10 7.91 -26.27
CA TYR A 414 6.01 7.51 -25.18
C TYR A 414 6.45 6.04 -25.27
N MET A 415 6.03 5.29 -26.30
CA MET A 415 6.36 3.87 -26.44
C MET A 415 7.87 3.60 -26.38
N GLY A 416 8.67 4.35 -27.15
CA GLY A 416 10.13 4.16 -27.17
C GLY A 416 10.81 4.38 -25.83
N PRO A 417 10.61 5.52 -25.17
CA PRO A 417 11.16 5.78 -23.83
C PRO A 417 10.72 4.76 -22.75
N VAL A 418 9.45 4.33 -22.76
CA VAL A 418 8.94 3.35 -21.80
C VAL A 418 9.48 1.95 -22.08
N MET A 419 9.55 1.55 -23.37
CA MET A 419 10.21 0.31 -23.78
C MET A 419 11.65 0.26 -23.25
N LYS A 420 12.41 1.35 -23.40
CA LYS A 420 13.77 1.45 -22.90
C LYS A 420 13.83 1.32 -21.37
N LEU A 421 12.95 2.00 -20.65
CA LEU A 421 12.86 1.89 -19.19
C LEU A 421 12.65 0.44 -18.75
N CYS A 422 11.68 -0.26 -19.38
CA CYS A 422 11.39 -1.65 -19.02
C CYS A 422 12.57 -2.59 -19.35
N MET A 423 13.24 -2.40 -20.48
CA MET A 423 14.40 -3.21 -20.85
C MET A 423 15.59 -2.98 -19.91
N GLU A 424 15.85 -1.74 -19.47
CA GLU A 424 16.87 -1.43 -18.46
C GLU A 424 16.59 -2.09 -17.10
N ARG A 425 15.31 -2.42 -16.83
CA ARG A 425 14.84 -3.15 -15.64
C ARG A 425 14.72 -4.66 -15.86
N ARG A 426 15.42 -5.20 -16.84
CA ARG A 426 15.41 -6.63 -17.20
C ARG A 426 14.02 -7.14 -17.63
N GLY A 427 13.17 -6.23 -18.11
CA GLY A 427 11.82 -6.56 -18.56
C GLY A 427 11.83 -7.33 -19.87
N ILE A 428 10.93 -8.31 -19.95
CA ILE A 428 10.67 -9.12 -21.15
C ILE A 428 9.36 -8.63 -21.76
N ASN A 429 9.44 -8.01 -22.93
CA ASN A 429 8.24 -7.62 -23.66
C ASN A 429 7.46 -8.86 -24.11
N LYS A 430 6.18 -8.94 -23.80
CA LYS A 430 5.29 -10.02 -24.23
C LYS A 430 4.40 -9.61 -25.37
N ASN A 431 3.80 -8.46 -25.25
CA ASN A 431 2.86 -7.95 -26.22
C ASN A 431 2.70 -6.43 -26.09
N TYR A 432 2.21 -5.81 -27.11
CA TYR A 432 1.63 -4.46 -27.04
C TYR A 432 0.41 -4.41 -27.97
N GLN A 433 -0.61 -3.69 -27.56
CA GLN A 433 -1.81 -3.50 -28.35
C GLN A 433 -2.28 -2.05 -28.26
N TYR A 434 -2.82 -1.55 -29.35
CA TYR A 434 -3.46 -0.24 -29.37
C TYR A 434 -4.88 -0.37 -28.80
N LEU A 435 -5.15 0.31 -27.69
CA LEU A 435 -6.49 0.43 -27.12
C LEU A 435 -7.28 1.45 -27.91
N THR A 436 -6.64 2.55 -28.31
CA THR A 436 -7.22 3.58 -29.18
C THR A 436 -6.16 4.04 -30.19
N SER A 437 -6.54 4.94 -31.12
CA SER A 437 -5.60 5.50 -32.11
C SER A 437 -4.35 6.15 -31.51
N ASN A 438 -4.40 6.61 -30.23
CA ASN A 438 -3.33 7.37 -29.59
C ASN A 438 -2.85 6.75 -28.27
N ARG A 439 -3.42 5.62 -27.81
CA ARG A 439 -3.03 4.93 -26.57
C ARG A 439 -2.75 3.47 -26.85
N LEU A 440 -1.72 2.99 -26.20
CA LEU A 440 -1.35 1.57 -26.27
C LEU A 440 -1.15 1.00 -24.87
N GLU A 441 -1.49 -0.26 -24.73
CA GLU A 441 -1.11 -1.09 -23.61
C GLU A 441 0.15 -1.88 -23.96
N MET A 442 1.10 -1.90 -23.06
CA MET A 442 2.33 -2.69 -23.17
C MET A 442 2.37 -3.71 -22.03
N ILE A 443 2.52 -4.98 -22.38
CA ILE A 443 2.60 -6.07 -21.39
C ILE A 443 4.05 -6.53 -21.28
N PHE A 444 4.58 -6.40 -20.08
CA PHE A 444 5.93 -6.84 -19.73
C PHE A 444 5.92 -7.87 -18.60
N GLU A 445 6.88 -8.78 -18.63
CA GLU A 445 7.26 -9.53 -17.44
C GLU A 445 8.52 -8.89 -16.85
N LEU A 446 8.43 -8.46 -15.61
CA LEU A 446 9.48 -7.73 -14.90
C LEU A 446 9.83 -8.42 -13.57
N PRO A 447 11.11 -8.44 -13.17
CA PRO A 447 11.43 -8.81 -11.79
C PRO A 447 10.86 -7.78 -10.82
N LEU A 448 10.12 -8.22 -9.82
CA LEU A 448 9.50 -7.31 -8.85
C LEU A 448 10.55 -6.42 -8.15
N ALA A 449 11.73 -6.95 -7.85
CA ALA A 449 12.81 -6.20 -7.21
C ALA A 449 13.30 -4.98 -8.01
N GLU A 450 13.14 -4.98 -9.35
CA GLU A 450 13.53 -3.86 -10.20
C GLU A 450 12.41 -2.79 -10.32
N VAL A 451 11.22 -3.11 -9.86
CA VAL A 451 10.05 -2.21 -9.91
C VAL A 451 9.86 -1.44 -8.61
N ILE A 452 10.18 -2.05 -7.47
CA ILE A 452 9.86 -1.53 -6.13
C ILE A 452 10.53 -0.17 -5.82
N PHE A 453 11.63 0.20 -6.45
CA PHE A 453 12.38 1.38 -6.00
C PHE A 453 11.96 2.70 -6.64
N ASP A 454 11.97 2.80 -7.95
CA ASP A 454 11.81 4.08 -8.64
C ASP A 454 11.15 3.94 -10.03
N PHE A 455 10.59 2.77 -10.30
CA PHE A 455 10.03 2.48 -11.62
C PHE A 455 8.80 3.36 -11.90
N TYR A 456 7.88 3.46 -10.94
CA TYR A 456 6.65 4.22 -11.08
C TYR A 456 6.93 5.72 -11.27
N ASP A 457 7.82 6.29 -10.47
CA ASP A 457 8.21 7.70 -10.56
C ASP A 457 8.86 8.02 -11.91
N LYS A 458 9.75 7.12 -12.37
CA LYS A 458 10.36 7.25 -13.69
C LYS A 458 9.35 7.11 -14.82
N LEU A 459 8.41 6.17 -14.70
CA LEU A 459 7.33 6.01 -15.67
C LEU A 459 6.50 7.29 -15.76
N LYS A 460 6.06 7.83 -14.61
CA LYS A 460 5.30 9.09 -14.55
C LYS A 460 6.10 10.27 -15.11
N SER A 461 7.37 10.39 -14.76
CA SER A 461 8.25 11.45 -15.28
C SER A 461 8.42 11.36 -16.79
N ILE A 462 8.74 10.17 -17.32
CA ILE A 462 8.95 9.95 -18.76
C ILE A 462 7.66 10.21 -19.56
N THR A 463 6.51 9.85 -19.00
CA THR A 463 5.21 10.00 -19.66
C THR A 463 4.50 11.31 -19.31
N GLN A 464 5.16 12.22 -18.59
CA GLN A 464 4.58 13.49 -18.14
C GLN A 464 3.25 13.31 -17.35
N GLY A 465 3.17 12.24 -16.56
CA GLY A 465 1.99 11.89 -15.77
C GLY A 465 0.94 11.07 -16.51
N TYR A 466 1.03 10.89 -17.81
CA TYR A 466 0.02 10.17 -18.62
C TYR A 466 0.15 8.65 -18.61
N GLY A 467 1.23 8.08 -18.08
CA GLY A 467 1.40 6.64 -17.99
C GLY A 467 0.71 6.07 -16.76
N SER A 468 -0.09 5.02 -16.94
CA SER A 468 -0.59 4.20 -15.84
C SER A 468 0.10 2.86 -15.80
N PHE A 469 0.17 2.28 -14.62
CA PHE A 469 0.88 1.03 -14.34
C PHE A 469 0.06 0.19 -13.37
N ASP A 470 -0.10 -1.06 -13.73
CA ASP A 470 -0.67 -2.09 -12.89
C ASP A 470 0.11 -3.39 -13.04
N TYR A 471 0.02 -4.29 -12.06
CA TYR A 471 0.74 -5.57 -12.14
C TYR A 471 0.05 -6.71 -11.42
N GLU A 472 0.29 -7.91 -11.94
CA GLU A 472 -0.10 -9.18 -11.33
C GLU A 472 1.14 -9.98 -10.94
N MET A 473 1.10 -10.67 -9.81
CA MET A 473 2.19 -11.56 -9.41
C MET A 473 2.23 -12.79 -10.31
N LEU A 474 3.43 -13.11 -10.80
CA LEU A 474 3.73 -14.34 -11.52
C LEU A 474 4.51 -15.33 -10.65
N ASP A 475 5.16 -16.26 -11.29
CA ASP A 475 6.05 -17.25 -10.71
C ASP A 475 7.40 -16.65 -10.24
N HIS A 476 8.16 -17.47 -9.50
CA HIS A 476 9.56 -17.17 -9.21
C HIS A 476 10.44 -17.78 -10.31
N ARG A 477 11.45 -17.04 -10.76
CA ARG A 477 12.36 -17.46 -11.83
C ARG A 477 13.81 -17.39 -11.38
N LYS A 478 14.58 -18.35 -11.88
CA LYS A 478 16.03 -18.42 -11.64
C LYS A 478 16.72 -17.14 -12.11
N SER A 479 17.58 -16.59 -11.24
CA SER A 479 18.31 -15.35 -11.50
C SER A 479 19.70 -15.38 -10.87
N ASP A 480 20.67 -14.73 -11.53
CA ASP A 480 22.05 -14.59 -11.00
C ASP A 480 22.14 -13.41 -10.02
N LEU A 481 21.67 -13.65 -8.80
CA LEU A 481 21.66 -12.67 -7.73
C LEU A 481 22.93 -12.76 -6.89
N VAL A 482 23.42 -11.61 -6.48
CA VAL A 482 24.57 -11.49 -5.57
C VAL A 482 24.24 -10.62 -4.38
N LYS A 483 24.78 -10.96 -3.22
CA LYS A 483 24.70 -10.12 -2.03
C LYS A 483 25.68 -8.99 -2.13
N LEU A 484 25.18 -7.76 -2.11
CA LEU A 484 25.95 -6.53 -2.06
C LEU A 484 25.98 -6.03 -0.61
N ASP A 485 27.14 -6.11 0.01
CA ASP A 485 27.41 -5.60 1.35
C ASP A 485 27.99 -4.19 1.30
N PHE A 486 27.61 -3.34 2.25
CA PHE A 486 28.21 -2.02 2.42
C PHE A 486 29.03 -1.95 3.71
N LEU A 487 30.27 -1.42 3.57
CA LEU A 487 31.18 -1.23 4.69
C LEU A 487 31.42 0.26 4.89
N ILE A 488 31.23 0.72 6.12
CA ILE A 488 31.52 2.10 6.52
C ILE A 488 32.70 2.05 7.50
N ASN A 489 33.79 2.67 7.13
CA ASN A 489 35.07 2.62 7.86
C ASN A 489 35.57 1.19 8.09
N PHE A 490 35.30 0.26 7.14
CA PHE A 490 35.63 -1.17 7.14
C PHE A 490 34.68 -2.05 7.99
N ASP A 491 33.76 -1.48 8.74
CA ASP A 491 32.73 -2.22 9.46
C ASP A 491 31.54 -2.46 8.54
N ARG A 492 31.05 -3.70 8.48
CA ARG A 492 29.90 -4.09 7.65
C ARG A 492 28.62 -3.58 8.31
N VAL A 493 27.78 -2.92 7.52
CA VAL A 493 26.45 -2.45 7.94
C VAL A 493 25.41 -3.36 7.32
N ASP A 494 24.94 -4.33 8.08
CA ASP A 494 23.97 -5.36 7.66
C ASP A 494 22.64 -4.77 7.17
N ALA A 495 22.16 -3.71 7.81
CA ALA A 495 20.94 -3.00 7.42
C ALA A 495 20.98 -2.34 6.01
N LEU A 496 22.17 -2.18 5.43
CA LEU A 496 22.36 -1.67 4.07
C LEU A 496 22.56 -2.79 3.03
N ALA A 497 22.62 -4.06 3.45
CA ALA A 497 22.79 -5.19 2.54
C ALA A 497 21.65 -5.28 1.52
N GLN A 498 21.98 -5.61 0.26
CA GLN A 498 21.01 -5.73 -0.83
C GLN A 498 21.28 -7.02 -1.62
N LEU A 499 20.21 -7.63 -2.14
CA LEU A 499 20.31 -8.65 -3.19
C LEU A 499 20.05 -7.97 -4.53
N VAL A 500 21.02 -8.08 -5.45
CA VAL A 500 20.96 -7.42 -6.75
C VAL A 500 21.43 -8.38 -7.85
N HIS A 501 20.92 -8.19 -9.06
CA HIS A 501 21.42 -8.94 -10.21
C HIS A 501 22.90 -8.60 -10.45
N ARG A 502 23.70 -9.60 -10.78
CA ARG A 502 25.17 -9.46 -10.93
C ARG A 502 25.57 -8.33 -11.88
N ASP A 503 24.88 -8.20 -13.02
CA ASP A 503 25.17 -7.18 -14.02
C ASP A 503 24.96 -5.76 -13.51
N ASN A 504 23.99 -5.56 -12.61
CA ASN A 504 23.65 -4.25 -12.05
C ASN A 504 24.41 -3.92 -10.74
N ALA A 505 25.15 -4.90 -10.19
CA ALA A 505 25.73 -4.79 -8.86
C ALA A 505 26.76 -3.64 -8.73
N GLU A 506 27.61 -3.43 -9.75
CA GLU A 506 28.63 -2.37 -9.72
C GLU A 506 27.99 -0.97 -9.80
N ALA A 507 27.02 -0.78 -10.71
CA ALA A 507 26.31 0.48 -10.86
C ALA A 507 25.54 0.84 -9.58
N ARG A 508 24.83 -0.15 -9.00
CA ARG A 508 24.10 0.00 -7.74
C ARG A 508 25.03 0.35 -6.57
N ALA A 509 26.18 -0.37 -6.46
CA ALA A 509 27.17 -0.11 -5.43
C ALA A 509 27.74 1.31 -5.51
N ARG A 510 28.07 1.79 -6.71
CA ARG A 510 28.60 3.16 -6.92
C ARG A 510 27.59 4.22 -6.51
N LYS A 511 26.34 4.08 -6.96
CA LYS A 511 25.24 5.02 -6.65
C LYS A 511 24.98 5.08 -5.15
N THR A 512 24.86 3.93 -4.49
CA THR A 512 24.64 3.85 -3.04
C THR A 512 25.82 4.46 -2.25
N CYS A 513 27.07 4.15 -2.62
CA CYS A 513 28.24 4.77 -1.99
C CYS A 513 28.29 6.29 -2.16
N GLU A 514 27.79 6.83 -3.28
CA GLU A 514 27.70 8.26 -3.54
C GLU A 514 26.68 8.93 -2.60
N LYS A 515 25.47 8.40 -2.55
CA LYS A 515 24.41 8.87 -1.65
C LYS A 515 24.81 8.82 -0.18
N LEU A 516 25.44 7.73 0.26
CA LEU A 516 25.98 7.62 1.61
C LEU A 516 27.09 8.67 1.87
N ARG A 517 27.94 8.97 0.89
CA ARG A 517 28.96 10.02 1.02
C ARG A 517 28.35 11.41 1.23
N GLU A 518 27.25 11.71 0.58
CA GLU A 518 26.56 12.99 0.67
C GLU A 518 25.79 13.13 1.99
N SER A 519 25.20 12.04 2.46
CA SER A 519 24.33 12.03 3.66
C SER A 519 25.10 11.88 4.98
N ILE A 520 26.29 11.23 4.96
CA ILE A 520 27.09 11.07 6.19
C ILE A 520 27.94 12.32 6.43
N PRO A 521 27.79 12.99 7.58
CA PRO A 521 28.51 14.23 7.87
C PRO A 521 30.02 13.98 8.01
N THR A 522 30.80 14.99 7.62
CA THR A 522 32.26 14.99 7.75
C THR A 522 32.68 14.91 9.20
N GLN A 523 33.54 13.94 9.53
CA GLN A 523 34.07 13.74 10.89
C GLN A 523 35.57 14.12 10.98
N MET A 524 36.11 14.04 12.18
CA MET A 524 37.52 14.42 12.45
C MET A 524 38.52 13.45 11.80
N PHE A 525 38.07 12.32 11.28
CA PHE A 525 38.89 11.33 10.57
C PHE A 525 38.25 11.00 9.21
N LYS A 526 39.04 10.36 8.36
CA LYS A 526 38.62 9.95 7.01
C LYS A 526 37.76 8.70 7.09
N ILE A 527 36.56 8.74 6.49
CA ILE A 527 35.64 7.61 6.43
C ILE A 527 35.69 6.99 5.04
N ALA A 528 35.95 5.68 4.99
CA ALA A 528 35.82 4.91 3.76
C ALA A 528 34.44 4.28 3.66
N ILE A 529 33.76 4.49 2.55
CA ILE A 529 32.48 3.83 2.20
C ILE A 529 32.79 2.87 1.06
N GLN A 530 32.43 1.60 1.22
CA GLN A 530 32.78 0.56 0.27
C GLN A 530 31.56 -0.32 0.00
N GLY A 531 31.32 -0.65 -1.27
CA GLY A 531 30.38 -1.70 -1.69
C GLY A 531 31.19 -2.94 -2.07
N ALA A 532 30.81 -4.10 -1.56
CA ALA A 532 31.54 -5.35 -1.76
C ALA A 532 30.59 -6.52 -2.07
N ILE A 533 31.05 -7.44 -2.90
CA ILE A 533 30.42 -8.75 -3.13
C ILE A 533 31.35 -9.80 -2.52
N GLY A 534 30.87 -10.48 -1.47
CA GLY A 534 31.73 -11.36 -0.68
C GLY A 534 32.90 -10.58 -0.07
N GLY A 535 34.13 -10.97 -0.37
CA GLY A 535 35.35 -10.27 0.08
C GLY A 535 35.87 -9.20 -0.89
N LYS A 536 35.28 -9.07 -2.10
CA LYS A 536 35.79 -8.20 -3.16
C LYS A 536 35.08 -6.85 -3.15
N VAL A 537 35.83 -5.77 -2.92
CA VAL A 537 35.32 -4.39 -3.04
C VAL A 537 35.17 -4.02 -4.51
N ILE A 538 33.94 -3.66 -4.92
CA ILE A 538 33.57 -3.28 -6.31
C ILE A 538 33.34 -1.78 -6.46
N ALA A 539 33.00 -1.08 -5.37
CA ALA A 539 32.86 0.38 -5.35
C ALA A 539 33.46 0.97 -4.09
N ARG A 540 34.01 2.19 -4.20
CA ARG A 540 34.59 2.90 -3.05
C ARG A 540 34.43 4.40 -3.21
N LYS A 541 33.93 5.04 -2.15
CA LYS A 541 33.93 6.50 -1.97
C LYS A 541 34.58 6.83 -0.63
N THR A 542 34.97 8.08 -0.46
CA THR A 542 35.66 8.50 0.76
C THR A 542 35.17 9.87 1.18
N ILE A 543 34.80 10.02 2.46
CA ILE A 543 34.53 11.30 3.11
C ILE A 543 35.87 11.80 3.71
N SER A 544 36.29 13.01 3.33
CA SER A 544 37.49 13.63 3.85
C SER A 544 37.31 14.04 5.31
N ALA A 545 38.39 13.90 6.09
CA ALA A 545 38.35 14.38 7.46
C ALA A 545 38.22 15.90 7.52
N PHE A 546 37.51 16.40 8.52
CA PHE A 546 37.49 17.85 8.80
C PHE A 546 38.94 18.35 8.99
N ARG A 547 39.30 19.38 8.25
CA ARG A 547 40.65 19.99 8.33
C ARG A 547 40.56 21.29 9.10
N LYS A 548 41.08 21.32 10.31
CA LYS A 548 41.46 22.55 10.97
C LYS A 548 42.81 22.98 10.43
N ASP A 549 42.93 24.20 9.91
CA ASP A 549 44.23 24.73 9.50
C ASP A 549 45.08 25.01 10.75
N VAL A 550 45.91 24.00 11.12
CA VAL A 550 46.81 24.09 12.29
C VAL A 550 48.04 24.94 12.00
N THR A 551 48.23 25.32 10.73
CA THR A 551 49.37 26.12 10.27
C THR A 551 49.02 27.59 10.07
N ALA A 552 47.76 27.99 10.15
CA ALA A 552 47.29 29.36 9.94
C ALA A 552 47.98 30.41 10.86
N LYS A 553 48.35 29.98 12.07
CA LYS A 553 49.09 30.84 13.03
C LYS A 553 50.60 30.76 12.95
N CYS A 554 51.17 30.04 11.95
CA CYS A 554 52.61 29.95 11.75
C CYS A 554 53.05 31.06 10.80
N TYR A 555 53.33 32.24 11.35
CA TYR A 555 53.95 33.36 10.64
C TYR A 555 55.44 33.04 10.39
N GLY A 556 55.95 33.25 9.14
CA GLY A 556 57.32 33.03 8.77
C GLY A 556 57.64 31.61 8.32
N GLY A 557 58.75 31.41 7.61
CA GLY A 557 59.13 30.24 6.86
C GLY A 557 59.61 29.01 7.68
N ASP A 558 59.18 28.80 8.93
CA ASP A 558 59.57 27.61 9.72
C ASP A 558 58.83 26.37 9.22
N ILE A 559 59.45 25.74 8.21
CA ILE A 559 58.96 24.49 7.56
C ILE A 559 58.97 23.35 8.58
N SER A 560 59.93 23.31 9.51
CA SER A 560 60.06 22.23 10.52
C SER A 560 58.88 22.24 11.49
N ARG A 561 58.45 23.41 11.95
CA ARG A 561 57.30 23.58 12.85
C ARG A 561 55.97 23.25 12.15
N LYS A 562 55.78 23.68 10.89
CA LYS A 562 54.62 23.32 10.07
C LYS A 562 54.51 21.82 9.91
N ARG A 563 55.61 21.15 9.60
CA ARG A 563 55.69 19.69 9.42
C ARG A 563 55.37 18.92 10.72
N LYS A 564 55.90 19.34 11.86
CA LYS A 564 55.60 18.75 13.19
C LYS A 564 54.12 18.91 13.56
N LEU A 565 53.49 20.06 13.29
CA LEU A 565 52.09 20.29 13.55
C LEU A 565 51.19 19.41 12.66
N LEU A 566 51.51 19.27 11.39
CA LEU A 566 50.80 18.39 10.46
C LEU A 566 50.95 16.91 10.83
N GLU A 567 52.15 16.47 11.28
CA GLU A 567 52.36 15.12 11.76
C GLU A 567 51.62 14.82 13.05
N LYS A 568 51.58 15.78 13.99
CA LYS A 568 50.76 15.68 15.22
C LYS A 568 49.29 15.58 14.92
N GLN A 569 48.78 16.36 13.97
CA GLN A 569 47.41 16.29 13.50
C GLN A 569 47.11 14.91 12.86
N LYS A 570 48.00 14.41 12.02
CA LYS A 570 47.90 13.09 11.39
C LYS A 570 47.87 11.95 12.42
N LYS A 571 48.73 12.00 13.44
CA LYS A 571 48.72 11.03 14.55
C LYS A 571 47.43 11.09 15.38
N GLY A 572 46.94 12.30 15.69
CA GLY A 572 45.68 12.51 16.40
C GLY A 572 44.49 11.94 15.63
N LYS A 573 44.41 12.20 14.33
CA LYS A 573 43.35 11.63 13.45
C LYS A 573 43.42 10.10 13.38
N LYS A 574 44.62 9.51 13.35
CA LYS A 574 44.79 8.05 13.36
C LYS A 574 44.30 7.43 14.67
N ARG A 575 44.56 8.08 15.83
CA ARG A 575 44.05 7.63 17.12
C ARG A 575 42.52 7.74 17.19
N MET A 576 41.93 8.85 16.75
CA MET A 576 40.47 9.03 16.71
C MET A 576 39.78 8.00 15.83
N LYS A 577 40.38 7.63 14.70
CA LYS A 577 39.87 6.57 13.82
C LYS A 577 39.83 5.19 14.49
N MET A 578 40.77 4.91 15.42
CA MET A 578 40.83 3.62 16.16
C MET A 578 39.82 3.53 17.31
N VAL A 579 39.29 4.66 17.79
CA VAL A 579 38.37 4.75 18.94
C VAL A 579 36.98 5.20 18.55
N GLY A 580 36.82 5.90 17.40
CA GLY A 580 35.55 6.48 16.98
C GLY A 580 34.73 5.48 16.18
N GLN A 581 33.54 5.15 16.67
CA GLN A 581 32.47 4.56 15.86
C GLN A 581 31.92 5.62 14.92
N VAL A 582 31.65 5.24 13.67
CA VAL A 582 31.00 6.13 12.70
C VAL A 582 29.50 6.06 12.96
N MET A 583 28.92 7.13 13.49
CA MET A 583 27.45 7.25 13.55
C MET A 583 26.92 7.47 12.14
N VAL A 584 26.11 6.54 11.65
CA VAL A 584 25.37 6.65 10.40
C VAL A 584 24.05 7.32 10.73
N PRO A 585 23.78 8.56 10.27
CA PRO A 585 22.53 9.24 10.58
C PRO A 585 21.35 8.59 9.86
N GLN A 586 20.14 8.74 10.38
CA GLN A 586 18.89 8.30 9.75
C GLN A 586 18.80 8.77 8.30
N ALA A 587 19.17 10.03 8.03
CA ALA A 587 19.19 10.60 6.70
C ALA A 587 20.02 9.79 5.69
N ALA A 588 21.05 9.06 6.11
CA ALA A 588 21.86 8.22 5.23
C ALA A 588 21.11 6.94 4.79
N PHE A 589 20.29 6.36 5.65
CA PHE A 589 19.43 5.24 5.29
C PHE A 589 18.31 5.70 4.36
N LEU A 590 17.65 6.82 4.68
CA LEU A 590 16.63 7.44 3.83
C LEU A 590 17.19 7.85 2.45
N ALA A 591 18.41 8.39 2.39
CA ALA A 591 19.03 8.77 1.14
C ALA A 591 19.28 7.58 0.19
N VAL A 592 19.50 6.39 0.73
CA VAL A 592 19.62 5.16 -0.09
C VAL A 592 18.28 4.79 -0.72
N LEU A 593 17.16 5.13 -0.05
CA LEU A 593 15.80 4.88 -0.53
C LEU A 593 15.33 5.90 -1.57
N LYS A 594 15.72 7.18 -1.41
CA LYS A 594 15.28 8.28 -2.30
C LYS A 594 15.80 8.12 -3.73
N THR A 595 14.96 8.45 -4.68
CA THR A 595 15.28 8.51 -6.10
C THR A 595 15.99 9.83 -6.48
N GLU A 596 16.50 9.97 -7.69
CA GLU A 596 17.32 11.11 -8.12
C GLU A 596 16.56 12.42 -8.36
N ASN A 597 15.26 12.47 -8.13
CA ASN A 597 14.40 13.59 -8.53
C ASN A 597 13.90 14.47 -7.38
N GLU A 598 14.55 14.45 -6.21
CA GLU A 598 14.37 15.45 -5.15
C GLU A 598 15.66 16.19 -4.82
#